data_087a1ce5bbcb630694744ae21aab552f
#
_entry.id   087a1ce5bbcb630694744ae21aab552f
#
_cell.length_a   1.000
_cell.length_b   1.000
_cell.length_c   1.000
_cell.angle_alpha   90.00
_cell.angle_beta   90.00
_cell.angle_gamma   90.00
#
_symmetry.space_group_name_H-M   'P 1'
#
loop_
_entity.id
_entity.type
_entity.pdbx_description
1 polymer ?
#
loop_
_entity_poly.entity_id
_entity_poly.type
_entity_poly.pdbx_seq_one_letter_code
_entity_poly.pdbx_strand_id
1 'polypeptide(L)'
;MKKKHILKTLVLVLALVFALLPQRAEAAEASLSGSSAVQAGSTVKLTLSISGSNIMGVDATLDYDSSVLEFTNYDNQLSSWTMVNNGMKFVLYGVDPISSSSVLSVTFRVKSDLAAGTALSASFKNITVSDGDSETTIGTASWSGKVDAPLSSNCDLGALSCSNATLSPAFSKGTTYYTATVPYAVESLNLNYKAADGSAKVSVSGNSLVVGSNTVTVTCTAATGAKKTYTISVIREQDPNYKPSTDALLKELTLDVGTLSPTFSGAVTDYVAYVPYETKTATLTGVAKDEKALRVTE
;
A
#
# COMPACT_ATOMS: atom_id res chain seq x y z
N MET A 1 -64.47 -11.97 27.98
CA MET A 1 -63.94 -12.67 26.81
C MET A 1 -64.16 -11.98 25.46
N LYS A 2 -65.19 -11.23 25.20
CA LYS A 2 -65.48 -10.60 23.89
C LYS A 2 -64.52 -9.50 23.47
N LYS A 3 -63.93 -8.71 24.39
CA LYS A 3 -62.95 -7.63 24.05
C LYS A 3 -61.60 -8.13 23.52
N LYS A 4 -61.12 -9.32 23.92
CA LYS A 4 -59.83 -9.88 23.44
C LYS A 4 -59.90 -10.41 22.00
N HIS A 5 -61.09 -10.87 21.56
CA HIS A 5 -61.27 -11.36 20.18
C HIS A 5 -61.37 -10.20 19.19
N ILE A 6 -62.03 -9.11 19.56
CA ILE A 6 -62.19 -7.92 18.72
C ILE A 6 -60.80 -7.28 18.45
N LEU A 7 -59.92 -7.21 19.46
CA LEU A 7 -58.58 -6.65 19.31
C LEU A 7 -57.71 -7.51 18.41
N LYS A 8 -57.77 -8.86 18.50
CA LYS A 8 -57.02 -9.78 17.62
C LYS A 8 -57.51 -9.70 16.16
N THR A 9 -58.83 -9.58 15.95
CA THR A 9 -59.38 -9.45 14.60
C THR A 9 -59.03 -8.10 13.99
N LEU A 10 -59.02 -7.01 14.77
CA LEU A 10 -58.65 -5.68 14.31
C LEU A 10 -57.16 -5.61 13.93
N VAL A 11 -56.27 -6.25 14.70
CA VAL A 11 -54.83 -6.32 14.39
C VAL A 11 -54.60 -7.16 13.13
N LEU A 12 -55.36 -8.26 12.94
CA LEU A 12 -55.21 -9.11 11.75
C LEU A 12 -55.71 -8.40 10.47
N VAL A 13 -56.82 -7.64 10.56
CA VAL A 13 -57.33 -6.85 9.44
C VAL A 13 -56.40 -5.68 9.12
N LEU A 14 -55.85 -5.01 10.14
CA LEU A 14 -54.85 -3.94 9.93
C LEU A 14 -53.55 -4.48 9.29
N ALA A 15 -53.07 -5.67 9.69
CA ALA A 15 -51.93 -6.34 9.07
C ALA A 15 -52.21 -6.76 7.61
N LEU A 16 -53.47 -7.19 7.31
CA LEU A 16 -53.85 -7.55 5.94
C LEU A 16 -54.02 -6.32 5.03
N VAL A 17 -54.46 -5.18 5.59
CA VAL A 17 -54.58 -3.90 4.85
C VAL A 17 -53.18 -3.33 4.56
N PHE A 18 -52.20 -3.48 5.47
CA PHE A 18 -50.83 -3.11 5.20
C PHE A 18 -50.18 -4.01 4.15
N ALA A 19 -50.53 -5.29 4.04
CA ALA A 19 -50.04 -6.21 3.02
C ALA A 19 -50.67 -5.97 1.63
N LEU A 20 -51.78 -5.22 1.56
CA LEU A 20 -52.49 -4.84 0.34
C LEU A 20 -52.19 -3.39 -0.12
N LEU A 21 -51.38 -2.64 0.61
CA LEU A 21 -50.85 -1.39 0.07
C LEU A 21 -49.93 -1.77 -1.10
N PRO A 22 -50.16 -1.25 -2.32
CA PRO A 22 -49.23 -1.46 -3.40
C PRO A 22 -47.84 -1.00 -2.90
N GLN A 23 -46.92 -1.93 -2.80
CA GLN A 23 -45.51 -1.55 -2.61
C GLN A 23 -45.20 -0.63 -3.79
N ARG A 24 -45.01 0.64 -3.51
CA ARG A 24 -44.62 1.61 -4.53
C ARG A 24 -43.35 1.08 -5.11
N ALA A 25 -43.40 0.59 -6.33
CA ALA A 25 -42.18 0.16 -7.03
C ALA A 25 -41.20 1.32 -6.93
N GLU A 26 -40.05 1.06 -6.36
CA GLU A 26 -39.00 2.07 -6.27
C GLU A 26 -38.65 2.47 -7.70
N ALA A 27 -38.73 3.78 -7.98
CA ALA A 27 -38.43 4.27 -9.32
C ALA A 27 -37.00 3.86 -9.70
N ALA A 28 -36.83 3.30 -10.88
CA ALA A 28 -35.52 2.92 -11.32
C ALA A 28 -34.64 4.18 -11.50
N GLU A 29 -33.40 4.09 -11.03
CA GLU A 29 -32.41 5.18 -11.11
C GLU A 29 -31.11 4.66 -11.72
N ALA A 30 -30.36 5.56 -12.37
CA ALA A 30 -29.05 5.28 -12.90
C ALA A 30 -27.99 6.22 -12.33
N SER A 31 -26.82 5.69 -12.06
CA SER A 31 -25.65 6.46 -11.64
C SER A 31 -24.41 6.06 -12.42
N LEU A 32 -23.53 7.03 -12.70
CA LEU A 32 -22.23 6.81 -13.32
C LEU A 32 -21.14 7.27 -12.37
N SER A 33 -20.29 6.35 -11.94
CA SER A 33 -19.25 6.59 -10.94
C SER A 33 -17.85 6.27 -11.45
N GLY A 34 -16.83 6.97 -10.92
CA GLY A 34 -15.42 6.79 -11.22
C GLY A 34 -14.57 7.82 -10.50
N SER A 35 -13.25 7.75 -10.63
CA SER A 35 -12.36 8.75 -10.03
C SER A 35 -12.61 10.12 -10.66
N SER A 36 -12.83 11.14 -9.86
CA SER A 36 -13.02 12.53 -10.32
C SER A 36 -11.71 13.31 -10.50
N ALA A 37 -10.59 12.74 -10.05
CA ALA A 37 -9.25 13.30 -10.13
C ALA A 37 -8.34 12.31 -10.88
N VAL A 38 -7.86 12.69 -12.06
CA VAL A 38 -7.18 11.77 -13.00
C VAL A 38 -5.97 12.44 -13.62
N GLN A 39 -4.85 11.73 -13.70
CA GLN A 39 -3.64 12.26 -14.35
C GLN A 39 -3.78 12.26 -15.88
N ALA A 40 -3.23 13.28 -16.55
CA ALA A 40 -3.07 13.25 -18.00
C ALA A 40 -2.28 12.00 -18.44
N GLY A 41 -2.71 11.36 -19.53
CA GLY A 41 -2.13 10.12 -20.04
C GLY A 41 -2.50 8.83 -19.29
N SER A 42 -3.19 8.92 -18.15
CA SER A 42 -3.65 7.75 -17.40
C SER A 42 -5.02 7.25 -17.87
N THR A 43 -5.51 6.16 -17.27
CA THR A 43 -6.83 5.62 -17.56
C THR A 43 -7.82 5.92 -16.43
N VAL A 44 -9.09 6.11 -16.79
CA VAL A 44 -10.21 6.20 -15.86
C VAL A 44 -11.27 5.17 -16.24
N LYS A 45 -11.70 4.39 -15.26
CA LYS A 45 -12.80 3.43 -15.41
C LYS A 45 -14.04 4.04 -14.79
N LEU A 46 -15.12 4.09 -15.56
CA LEU A 46 -16.43 4.54 -15.13
C LEU A 46 -17.38 3.35 -15.06
N THR A 47 -18.19 3.28 -14.02
CA THR A 47 -19.14 2.19 -13.81
C THR A 47 -20.56 2.73 -13.80
N LEU A 48 -21.39 2.23 -14.71
CA LEU A 48 -22.83 2.45 -14.74
C LEU A 48 -23.49 1.47 -13.78
N SER A 49 -24.21 2.00 -12.81
CA SER A 49 -25.02 1.24 -11.87
C SER A 49 -26.48 1.62 -12.02
N ILE A 50 -27.37 0.62 -11.98
CA ILE A 50 -28.82 0.77 -12.05
C ILE A 50 -29.39 0.26 -10.75
N SER A 51 -30.36 0.98 -10.18
CA SER A 51 -31.18 0.56 -9.05
C SER A 51 -32.67 0.61 -9.46
N GLY A 52 -33.47 -0.24 -8.85
CA GLY A 52 -34.91 -0.37 -9.12
C GLY A 52 -35.38 -1.80 -8.81
N SER A 53 -36.59 -2.15 -9.18
CA SER A 53 -37.13 -3.48 -8.93
C SER A 53 -37.33 -4.25 -10.26
N ASN A 54 -37.01 -5.54 -10.24
CA ASN A 54 -37.28 -6.48 -11.33
C ASN A 54 -36.70 -6.06 -12.70
N ILE A 55 -35.45 -5.58 -12.73
CA ILE A 55 -34.81 -5.13 -13.97
C ILE A 55 -34.23 -6.36 -14.70
N MET A 56 -34.65 -6.58 -15.95
CA MET A 56 -34.22 -7.67 -16.83
C MET A 56 -33.53 -7.17 -18.11
N GLY A 57 -33.59 -5.87 -18.39
CA GLY A 57 -32.94 -5.26 -19.54
C GLY A 57 -32.48 -3.83 -19.23
N VAL A 58 -31.37 -3.42 -19.84
CA VAL A 58 -30.81 -2.06 -19.80
C VAL A 58 -30.33 -1.69 -21.20
N ASP A 59 -30.79 -0.56 -21.72
CA ASP A 59 -30.30 0.08 -22.93
C ASP A 59 -29.72 1.44 -22.57
N ALA A 60 -28.55 1.78 -23.07
CA ALA A 60 -27.88 3.04 -22.76
C ALA A 60 -26.94 3.46 -23.87
N THR A 61 -26.84 4.75 -24.14
CA THR A 61 -25.94 5.32 -25.14
C THR A 61 -24.87 6.16 -24.47
N LEU A 62 -23.60 5.77 -24.65
CA LEU A 62 -22.44 6.49 -24.15
C LEU A 62 -22.18 7.76 -24.97
N ASP A 63 -22.00 8.86 -24.25
CA ASP A 63 -21.62 10.15 -24.78
C ASP A 63 -20.47 10.73 -23.94
N TYR A 64 -19.41 11.21 -24.56
CA TYR A 64 -18.24 11.74 -23.88
C TYR A 64 -17.51 12.76 -24.72
N ASP A 65 -16.71 13.60 -24.11
CA ASP A 65 -15.86 14.56 -24.81
C ASP A 65 -14.61 13.88 -25.38
N SER A 66 -14.66 13.57 -26.68
CA SER A 66 -13.54 12.95 -27.41
C SER A 66 -12.34 13.89 -27.64
N SER A 67 -12.45 15.17 -27.30
CA SER A 67 -11.30 16.10 -27.33
C SER A 67 -10.35 15.85 -26.16
N VAL A 68 -10.84 15.29 -25.05
CA VAL A 68 -10.07 15.07 -23.80
C VAL A 68 -9.99 13.58 -23.38
N LEU A 69 -10.94 12.75 -23.81
CA LEU A 69 -11.02 11.33 -23.49
C LEU A 69 -10.93 10.48 -24.78
N GLU A 70 -10.26 9.35 -24.67
CA GLU A 70 -10.22 8.29 -25.68
C GLU A 70 -10.87 7.04 -25.11
N PHE A 71 -11.95 6.57 -25.73
CA PHE A 71 -12.61 5.33 -25.32
C PHE A 71 -11.75 4.13 -25.70
N THR A 72 -11.45 3.26 -24.73
CA THR A 72 -10.51 2.14 -24.93
C THR A 72 -11.12 0.77 -24.72
N ASN A 73 -12.03 0.62 -23.76
CA ASN A 73 -12.60 -0.67 -23.41
C ASN A 73 -13.96 -0.53 -22.73
N TYR A 74 -14.71 -1.63 -22.74
CA TYR A 74 -15.93 -1.82 -21.94
C TYR A 74 -16.02 -3.24 -21.42
N ASP A 75 -16.69 -3.43 -20.27
CA ASP A 75 -16.89 -4.74 -19.65
C ASP A 75 -18.31 -4.89 -19.13
N ASN A 76 -18.94 -6.02 -19.44
CA ASN A 76 -20.18 -6.44 -18.78
C ASN A 76 -19.89 -6.78 -17.31
N GLN A 77 -20.61 -6.16 -16.40
CA GLN A 77 -20.44 -6.41 -14.94
C GLN A 77 -21.37 -7.52 -14.43
N LEU A 78 -22.29 -8.00 -15.25
CA LEU A 78 -23.26 -9.05 -14.95
C LEU A 78 -22.93 -10.32 -15.72
N SER A 79 -22.24 -11.27 -15.10
CA SER A 79 -21.75 -12.49 -15.75
C SER A 79 -22.86 -13.39 -16.33
N SER A 80 -24.08 -13.32 -15.77
CA SER A 80 -25.26 -14.07 -16.24
C SER A 80 -26.05 -13.35 -17.33
N TRP A 81 -25.69 -12.09 -17.65
CA TRP A 81 -26.41 -11.30 -18.64
C TRP A 81 -25.64 -11.25 -19.96
N THR A 82 -26.39 -11.22 -21.04
CA THR A 82 -25.86 -10.98 -22.39
C THR A 82 -25.71 -9.47 -22.62
N MET A 83 -24.61 -9.07 -23.23
CA MET A 83 -24.38 -7.69 -23.65
C MET A 83 -24.17 -7.64 -25.16
N VAL A 84 -24.85 -6.74 -25.82
CA VAL A 84 -24.69 -6.40 -27.25
C VAL A 84 -24.23 -4.94 -27.32
N ASN A 85 -23.21 -4.71 -28.11
CA ASN A 85 -22.70 -3.36 -28.38
C ASN A 85 -22.78 -3.02 -29.86
N ASN A 86 -23.28 -1.84 -30.16
CA ASN A 86 -23.26 -1.26 -31.51
C ASN A 86 -22.72 0.17 -31.44
N GLY A 87 -21.42 0.30 -31.60
CA GLY A 87 -20.73 1.58 -31.41
C GLY A 87 -20.77 2.06 -29.96
N MET A 88 -21.45 3.18 -29.70
CA MET A 88 -21.62 3.73 -28.34
C MET A 88 -22.95 3.34 -27.69
N LYS A 89 -23.74 2.50 -28.34
CA LYS A 89 -24.98 1.97 -27.79
C LYS A 89 -24.75 0.58 -27.18
N PHE A 90 -25.16 0.40 -25.94
CA PHE A 90 -25.04 -0.84 -25.16
C PHE A 90 -26.42 -1.33 -24.78
N VAL A 91 -26.67 -2.60 -25.03
CA VAL A 91 -27.90 -3.31 -24.61
C VAL A 91 -27.48 -4.52 -23.79
N LEU A 92 -28.00 -4.59 -22.57
CA LEU A 92 -27.76 -5.69 -21.65
C LEU A 92 -29.12 -6.32 -21.29
N TYR A 93 -29.18 -7.65 -21.27
CA TYR A 93 -30.39 -8.37 -20.88
C TYR A 93 -30.06 -9.71 -20.25
N GLY A 94 -30.94 -10.19 -19.38
CA GLY A 94 -30.83 -11.46 -18.69
C GLY A 94 -32.18 -12.02 -18.29
N VAL A 95 -32.18 -13.29 -17.91
CA VAL A 95 -33.40 -13.99 -17.45
C VAL A 95 -33.62 -13.84 -15.94
N ASP A 96 -32.54 -13.60 -15.19
CA ASP A 96 -32.59 -13.36 -13.76
C ASP A 96 -32.63 -11.85 -13.51
N PRO A 97 -33.70 -11.32 -12.88
CA PRO A 97 -33.83 -9.90 -12.65
C PRO A 97 -32.85 -9.40 -11.59
N ILE A 98 -32.45 -8.14 -11.73
CA ILE A 98 -31.66 -7.43 -10.73
C ILE A 98 -32.49 -6.33 -10.07
N SER A 99 -32.11 -5.93 -8.85
CA SER A 99 -32.74 -4.80 -8.16
C SER A 99 -31.77 -3.63 -7.96
N SER A 100 -30.48 -3.89 -7.78
CA SER A 100 -29.44 -2.87 -7.71
C SER A 100 -28.10 -3.51 -8.06
N SER A 101 -27.46 -3.05 -9.12
CA SER A 101 -26.20 -3.62 -9.58
C SER A 101 -25.42 -2.64 -10.45
N SER A 102 -24.10 -2.82 -10.45
CA SER A 102 -23.25 -2.33 -11.51
C SER A 102 -23.49 -3.19 -12.75
N VAL A 103 -23.85 -2.57 -13.86
CA VAL A 103 -24.26 -3.30 -15.08
C VAL A 103 -23.19 -3.26 -16.17
N LEU A 104 -22.50 -2.13 -16.30
CA LEU A 104 -21.52 -1.89 -17.36
C LEU A 104 -20.38 -1.04 -16.81
N SER A 105 -19.16 -1.33 -17.21
CA SER A 105 -18.06 -0.39 -17.04
C SER A 105 -17.46 -0.01 -18.38
N VAL A 106 -17.00 1.23 -18.48
CA VAL A 106 -16.29 1.77 -19.63
C VAL A 106 -14.97 2.35 -19.18
N THR A 107 -13.93 2.17 -19.99
CA THR A 107 -12.58 2.66 -19.69
C THR A 107 -12.18 3.68 -20.73
N PHE A 108 -11.70 4.81 -20.25
CA PHE A 108 -11.13 5.85 -21.09
C PHE A 108 -9.65 6.05 -20.80
N ARG A 109 -8.90 6.42 -21.80
CA ARG A 109 -7.59 7.04 -21.65
C ARG A 109 -7.78 8.55 -21.66
N VAL A 110 -7.26 9.23 -20.66
CA VAL A 110 -7.17 10.70 -20.64
C VAL A 110 -6.01 11.10 -21.53
N LYS A 111 -6.21 12.05 -22.46
CA LYS A 111 -5.13 12.48 -23.36
C LYS A 111 -3.95 13.06 -22.56
N SER A 112 -2.75 12.83 -23.05
CA SER A 112 -1.50 13.13 -22.33
C SER A 112 -1.08 14.59 -22.38
N ASP A 113 -1.61 15.36 -23.32
CA ASP A 113 -1.28 16.78 -23.59
C ASP A 113 -2.19 17.78 -22.86
N LEU A 114 -3.07 17.27 -21.97
CA LEU A 114 -4.01 18.10 -21.25
C LEU A 114 -3.36 18.81 -20.05
N ALA A 115 -3.71 20.09 -19.89
CA ALA A 115 -3.29 20.87 -18.74
C ALA A 115 -4.04 20.43 -17.46
N ALA A 116 -3.39 20.60 -16.31
CA ALA A 116 -4.04 20.45 -15.01
C ALA A 116 -5.27 21.37 -14.91
N GLY A 117 -6.34 20.84 -14.32
CA GLY A 117 -7.63 21.53 -14.21
C GLY A 117 -8.54 21.37 -15.42
N THR A 118 -8.09 20.78 -16.54
CA THR A 118 -8.97 20.48 -17.67
C THR A 118 -10.15 19.62 -17.22
N ALA A 119 -11.37 20.04 -17.54
CA ALA A 119 -12.59 19.32 -17.20
C ALA A 119 -12.72 18.06 -18.07
N LEU A 120 -13.18 16.98 -17.46
CA LEU A 120 -13.48 15.70 -18.10
C LEU A 120 -14.96 15.40 -17.88
N SER A 121 -15.64 14.91 -18.91
CA SER A 121 -17.05 14.51 -18.77
C SER A 121 -17.40 13.32 -19.65
N ALA A 122 -18.28 12.48 -19.11
CA ALA A 122 -18.91 11.39 -19.82
C ALA A 122 -20.32 11.15 -19.25
N SER A 123 -21.22 10.63 -20.06
CA SER A 123 -22.56 10.28 -19.64
C SER A 123 -23.11 9.10 -20.41
N PHE A 124 -23.99 8.33 -19.77
CA PHE A 124 -24.89 7.46 -20.47
C PHE A 124 -26.23 8.20 -20.63
N LYS A 125 -26.69 8.35 -21.86
CA LYS A 125 -27.94 9.01 -22.24
C LYS A 125 -29.00 8.00 -22.64
N ASN A 126 -30.24 8.44 -22.63
CA ASN A 126 -31.40 7.63 -23.05
C ASN A 126 -31.44 6.26 -22.35
N ILE A 127 -31.11 6.25 -21.08
CA ILE A 127 -31.10 4.99 -20.32
C ILE A 127 -32.54 4.50 -20.18
N THR A 128 -32.79 3.28 -20.69
CA THR A 128 -34.06 2.59 -20.59
C THR A 128 -33.85 1.29 -19.87
N VAL A 129 -34.72 0.96 -18.95
CA VAL A 129 -34.76 -0.33 -18.23
C VAL A 129 -36.02 -1.08 -18.60
N SER A 130 -35.95 -2.41 -18.61
CA SER A 130 -37.09 -3.29 -18.89
C SER A 130 -37.24 -4.33 -17.77
N ASP A 131 -38.50 -4.66 -17.44
CA ASP A 131 -38.86 -5.77 -16.55
C ASP A 131 -39.25 -7.04 -17.30
N GLY A 132 -39.08 -7.05 -18.62
CA GLY A 132 -39.46 -8.13 -19.53
C GLY A 132 -40.80 -7.90 -20.23
N ASP A 133 -41.71 -7.13 -19.63
CA ASP A 133 -43.06 -6.83 -20.16
C ASP A 133 -43.18 -5.36 -20.60
N SER A 134 -42.49 -4.47 -19.94
CA SER A 134 -42.53 -3.03 -20.17
C SER A 134 -41.15 -2.39 -20.16
N GLU A 135 -41.03 -1.21 -20.79
CA GLU A 135 -39.82 -0.40 -20.78
C GLU A 135 -40.04 0.94 -20.11
N THR A 136 -39.09 1.40 -19.33
CA THR A 136 -39.10 2.69 -18.66
C THR A 136 -37.86 3.46 -18.95
N THR A 137 -37.94 4.65 -19.48
CA THR A 137 -36.81 5.57 -19.65
C THR A 137 -36.51 6.27 -18.34
N ILE A 138 -35.29 6.11 -17.83
CA ILE A 138 -34.83 6.69 -16.54
C ILE A 138 -33.86 7.85 -16.73
N GLY A 139 -33.56 8.21 -17.97
CA GLY A 139 -32.87 9.46 -18.32
C GLY A 139 -31.38 9.34 -18.55
N THR A 140 -30.57 10.07 -17.81
CA THR A 140 -29.13 10.22 -18.03
C THR A 140 -28.36 10.03 -16.74
N ALA A 141 -27.28 9.25 -16.79
CA ALA A 141 -26.29 9.16 -15.72
C ALA A 141 -25.00 9.85 -16.17
N SER A 142 -24.52 10.82 -15.42
CA SER A 142 -23.37 11.64 -15.79
C SER A 142 -22.23 11.52 -14.78
N TRP A 143 -21.03 11.57 -15.28
CA TRP A 143 -19.80 11.70 -14.51
C TRP A 143 -19.04 12.95 -14.95
N SER A 144 -18.39 13.60 -13.99
CA SER A 144 -17.47 14.70 -14.22
C SER A 144 -16.21 14.51 -13.40
N GLY A 145 -15.09 14.86 -14.00
CA GLY A 145 -13.78 14.84 -13.38
C GLY A 145 -12.94 16.01 -13.86
N LYS A 146 -11.69 16.01 -13.42
CA LYS A 146 -10.68 16.99 -13.88
C LYS A 146 -9.31 16.32 -13.96
N VAL A 147 -8.48 16.87 -14.82
CA VAL A 147 -7.05 16.51 -14.88
C VAL A 147 -6.34 17.09 -13.67
N ASP A 148 -5.68 16.23 -12.90
CA ASP A 148 -4.86 16.65 -11.76
C ASP A 148 -3.51 17.21 -12.22
N ALA A 149 -2.90 18.02 -11.37
CA ALA A 149 -1.53 18.45 -11.57
C ALA A 149 -0.58 17.23 -11.60
N PRO A 150 0.47 17.25 -12.43
CA PRO A 150 1.46 16.19 -12.47
C PRO A 150 2.04 15.95 -11.07
N LEU A 151 2.24 14.68 -10.73
CA LEU A 151 2.88 14.32 -9.46
C LEU A 151 4.32 14.84 -9.45
N SER A 152 4.72 15.44 -8.34
CA SER A 152 6.10 15.91 -8.17
C SER A 152 7.07 14.74 -8.09
N SER A 153 8.20 14.84 -8.81
CA SER A 153 9.35 13.94 -8.73
C SER A 153 10.45 14.45 -7.79
N ASN A 154 10.22 15.60 -7.12
CA ASN A 154 11.20 16.18 -6.23
C ASN A 154 11.32 15.36 -4.93
N CYS A 155 12.42 14.64 -4.80
CA CYS A 155 12.78 13.85 -3.62
C CYS A 155 13.95 14.46 -2.82
N ASP A 156 14.24 15.75 -2.99
CA ASP A 156 15.25 16.43 -2.20
C ASP A 156 14.78 16.70 -0.77
N LEU A 157 15.71 16.67 0.17
CA LEU A 157 15.51 17.31 1.47
C LEU A 157 15.66 18.84 1.35
N GLY A 158 14.80 19.57 2.01
CA GLY A 158 14.90 21.01 2.20
C GLY A 158 15.75 21.37 3.41
N ALA A 159 15.84 20.47 4.39
CA ALA A 159 16.65 20.58 5.58
C ALA A 159 17.04 19.22 6.13
N LEU A 160 18.23 19.13 6.71
CA LEU A 160 18.71 18.00 7.51
C LEU A 160 19.69 18.54 8.56
N SER A 161 19.42 18.27 9.82
CA SER A 161 20.31 18.63 10.94
C SER A 161 20.14 17.61 12.07
N CYS A 162 21.05 17.65 13.02
CA CYS A 162 21.00 16.82 14.21
C CYS A 162 21.24 17.71 15.45
N SER A 163 20.40 17.54 16.48
CA SER A 163 20.52 18.38 17.69
C SER A 163 21.51 17.83 18.72
N ASN A 164 21.86 16.55 18.66
CA ASN A 164 22.80 15.89 19.58
C ASN A 164 24.11 15.42 18.88
N ALA A 165 24.33 15.86 17.64
CA ALA A 165 25.58 15.64 16.90
C ALA A 165 25.78 16.73 15.84
N THR A 166 27.01 16.94 15.42
CA THR A 166 27.33 17.81 14.29
C THR A 166 27.52 16.97 13.03
N LEU A 167 26.70 17.27 12.00
CA LEU A 167 26.87 16.62 10.69
C LEU A 167 28.02 17.29 9.91
N SER A 168 28.89 16.50 9.35
CA SER A 168 29.99 16.97 8.49
C SER A 168 29.90 16.26 7.11
N PRO A 169 29.89 17.02 6.00
CA PRO A 169 29.77 18.48 5.95
C PRO A 169 28.40 18.99 6.43
N ALA A 170 28.26 20.31 6.57
CA ALA A 170 26.94 20.92 6.82
C ALA A 170 25.96 20.57 5.68
N PHE A 171 24.67 20.53 5.98
CA PHE A 171 23.64 20.14 5.02
C PHE A 171 23.67 21.01 3.75
N SER A 172 23.68 20.33 2.60
CA SER A 172 23.43 20.90 1.28
C SER A 172 22.56 19.95 0.44
N LYS A 173 21.67 20.47 -0.38
CA LYS A 173 20.76 19.67 -1.24
C LYS A 173 21.46 18.66 -2.12
N GLY A 174 22.67 18.99 -2.59
CA GLY A 174 23.47 18.12 -3.46
C GLY A 174 24.27 17.03 -2.71
N THR A 175 24.44 17.21 -1.38
CA THR A 175 25.22 16.29 -0.56
C THR A 175 24.33 15.19 -0.01
N THR A 176 24.70 13.96 -0.26
CA THR A 176 23.98 12.76 0.17
C THR A 176 24.73 11.90 1.19
N TYR A 177 25.96 12.30 1.53
CA TYR A 177 26.80 11.60 2.49
C TYR A 177 27.31 12.54 3.56
N TYR A 178 27.14 12.14 4.81
CA TYR A 178 27.52 12.88 6.01
C TYR A 178 28.24 11.98 6.99
N THR A 179 29.03 12.57 7.86
CA THR A 179 29.64 11.90 9.01
C THR A 179 29.23 12.59 10.29
N ALA A 180 29.18 11.84 11.38
CA ALA A 180 28.96 12.36 12.73
C ALA A 180 29.72 11.49 13.74
N THR A 181 30.16 12.10 14.86
CA THR A 181 30.67 11.38 16.02
C THR A 181 29.81 11.74 17.22
N VAL A 182 29.48 10.74 18.02
CA VAL A 182 28.66 10.90 19.22
C VAL A 182 29.31 10.21 20.42
N PRO A 183 29.18 10.75 21.64
CA PRO A 183 29.61 10.09 22.86
C PRO A 183 28.89 8.76 23.10
N TYR A 184 29.49 7.90 23.91
CA TYR A 184 28.94 6.61 24.33
C TYR A 184 27.48 6.68 24.84
N ALA A 185 27.13 7.74 25.57
CA ALA A 185 25.78 7.92 26.12
C ALA A 185 24.68 8.15 25.06
N VAL A 186 25.05 8.39 23.79
CA VAL A 186 24.09 8.67 22.72
C VAL A 186 23.77 7.39 21.96
N GLU A 187 22.55 6.90 22.10
CA GLU A 187 22.08 5.65 21.48
C GLU A 187 21.30 5.86 20.17
N SER A 188 20.98 7.11 19.84
CA SER A 188 20.33 7.48 18.58
C SER A 188 20.58 8.95 18.26
N LEU A 189 20.52 9.30 16.96
CA LEU A 189 20.56 10.69 16.52
C LEU A 189 19.20 11.38 16.66
N ASN A 190 19.19 12.58 17.18
CA ASN A 190 18.02 13.46 17.19
C ASN A 190 17.98 14.28 15.90
N LEU A 191 17.48 13.65 14.83
CA LEU A 191 17.45 14.22 13.49
C LEU A 191 16.27 15.17 13.31
N ASN A 192 16.53 16.36 12.76
CA ASN A 192 15.54 17.29 12.26
C ASN A 192 15.66 17.32 10.73
N TYR A 193 14.59 16.97 10.02
CA TYR A 193 14.57 16.88 8.56
C TYR A 193 13.25 17.41 8.00
N LYS A 194 13.32 17.93 6.78
CA LYS A 194 12.14 18.40 6.05
C LYS A 194 12.35 18.11 4.56
N ALA A 195 11.34 17.55 3.90
CA ALA A 195 11.35 17.46 2.44
C ALA A 195 11.28 18.85 1.81
N ALA A 196 11.90 19.04 0.65
CA ALA A 196 11.79 20.27 -0.13
C ALA A 196 10.40 20.42 -0.77
N ASP A 197 9.75 19.31 -1.06
CA ASP A 197 8.40 19.24 -1.59
C ASP A 197 7.43 18.74 -0.52
N GLY A 198 6.32 19.45 -0.32
CA GLY A 198 5.32 19.10 0.71
C GLY A 198 4.57 17.79 0.45
N SER A 199 4.59 17.27 -0.79
CA SER A 199 3.98 15.98 -1.17
C SER A 199 4.92 14.79 -0.94
N ALA A 200 6.23 15.04 -0.74
CA ALA A 200 7.22 14.00 -0.49
C ALA A 200 7.16 13.49 0.96
N LYS A 201 7.50 12.22 1.15
CA LYS A 201 7.56 11.55 2.45
C LYS A 201 9.01 11.28 2.83
N VAL A 202 9.34 11.45 4.10
CA VAL A 202 10.69 11.16 4.62
C VAL A 202 10.62 10.03 5.64
N SER A 203 11.56 9.09 5.55
CA SER A 203 11.73 7.99 6.50
C SER A 203 13.18 7.89 6.95
N VAL A 204 13.39 7.41 8.17
CA VAL A 204 14.72 7.20 8.77
C VAL A 204 14.87 5.72 9.11
N SER A 205 16.06 5.15 8.88
CA SER A 205 16.41 3.80 9.30
C SER A 205 17.85 3.74 9.82
N GLY A 206 18.15 2.69 10.59
CA GLY A 206 19.46 2.48 11.18
C GLY A 206 19.81 3.39 12.35
N ASN A 207 18.83 4.07 12.94
CA ASN A 207 19.06 5.07 14.02
C ASN A 207 19.09 4.48 15.44
N SER A 208 19.44 3.20 15.57
CA SER A 208 19.82 2.57 16.85
C SER A 208 21.32 2.32 16.80
N LEU A 209 22.09 3.08 17.57
CA LEU A 209 23.54 3.13 17.48
C LEU A 209 24.19 2.12 18.43
N VAL A 210 25.08 1.29 17.89
CA VAL A 210 26.00 0.47 18.67
C VAL A 210 27.35 1.18 18.78
N VAL A 211 28.19 0.81 19.75
CA VAL A 211 29.55 1.32 19.86
C VAL A 211 30.32 1.02 18.58
N GLY A 212 31.09 2.01 18.10
CA GLY A 212 31.82 1.92 16.83
C GLY A 212 31.01 2.50 15.65
N SER A 213 31.24 1.94 14.47
CA SER A 213 30.67 2.44 13.21
C SER A 213 29.21 2.05 13.02
N ASN A 214 28.37 3.01 12.67
CA ASN A 214 26.96 2.84 12.35
C ASN A 214 26.62 3.56 11.05
N THR A 215 25.54 3.14 10.41
CA THR A 215 24.99 3.82 9.24
C THR A 215 23.53 4.17 9.48
N VAL A 216 23.25 5.47 9.48
CA VAL A 216 21.87 5.98 9.53
C VAL A 216 21.48 6.50 8.16
N THR A 217 20.32 6.15 7.67
CA THR A 217 19.82 6.61 6.38
C THR A 217 18.53 7.40 6.51
N VAL A 218 18.45 8.52 5.80
CA VAL A 218 17.25 9.34 5.66
C VAL A 218 16.81 9.28 4.21
N THR A 219 15.67 8.67 3.94
CA THR A 219 15.15 8.49 2.58
C THR A 219 13.97 9.42 2.33
N CYS A 220 14.09 10.30 1.34
CA CYS A 220 13.00 11.13 0.85
C CYS A 220 12.37 10.47 -0.39
N THR A 221 11.07 10.27 -0.35
CA THR A 221 10.29 9.65 -1.45
C THR A 221 9.31 10.68 -2.00
N ALA A 222 9.45 11.03 -3.26
CA ALA A 222 8.57 11.95 -3.98
C ALA A 222 7.19 11.35 -4.23
N ALA A 223 6.21 12.17 -4.62
CA ALA A 223 4.86 11.72 -4.98
C ALA A 223 4.84 10.72 -6.16
N THR A 224 5.80 10.85 -7.10
CA THR A 224 5.99 9.88 -8.20
C THR A 224 6.60 8.55 -7.76
N GLY A 225 7.03 8.42 -6.50
CA GLY A 225 7.78 7.26 -5.99
C GLY A 225 9.30 7.35 -6.19
N ALA A 226 9.82 8.41 -6.85
CA ALA A 226 11.25 8.65 -6.94
C ALA A 226 11.86 8.81 -5.54
N LYS A 227 13.07 8.23 -5.32
CA LYS A 227 13.71 8.23 -4.00
C LYS A 227 15.09 8.84 -4.05
N LYS A 228 15.44 9.57 -2.99
CA LYS A 228 16.80 10.02 -2.72
C LYS A 228 17.16 9.67 -1.28
N THR A 229 18.29 9.04 -1.10
CA THR A 229 18.78 8.60 0.22
C THR A 229 20.00 9.44 0.63
N TYR A 230 19.96 9.91 1.86
CA TYR A 230 21.01 10.64 2.55
C TYR A 230 21.57 9.71 3.63
N THR A 231 22.85 9.41 3.53
CA THR A 231 23.56 8.49 4.43
C THR A 231 24.38 9.26 5.44
N ILE A 232 24.26 8.91 6.71
CA ILE A 232 25.06 9.46 7.79
C ILE A 232 25.90 8.30 8.37
N SER A 233 27.21 8.35 8.19
CA SER A 233 28.15 7.46 8.88
C SER A 233 28.39 8.00 10.27
N VAL A 234 28.03 7.23 11.29
CA VAL A 234 28.09 7.66 12.69
C VAL A 234 29.07 6.80 13.43
N ILE A 235 30.03 7.44 14.10
CA ILE A 235 30.91 6.77 15.08
C ILE A 235 30.34 7.05 16.48
N ARG A 236 29.85 6.01 17.15
CA ARG A 236 29.54 6.07 18.57
C ARG A 236 30.77 5.67 19.36
N GLU A 237 31.26 6.58 20.18
CA GLU A 237 32.46 6.38 20.98
C GLU A 237 32.29 5.22 21.97
N GLN A 238 33.41 4.63 22.35
CA GLN A 238 33.49 3.59 23.37
C GLN A 238 33.14 4.18 24.75
N ASP A 239 32.59 3.33 25.64
CA ASP A 239 32.43 3.68 27.05
C ASP A 239 33.78 4.19 27.61
N PRO A 240 33.85 5.41 28.15
CA PRO A 240 35.10 5.96 28.74
C PRO A 240 35.63 5.11 29.90
N ASN A 241 34.77 4.30 30.54
CA ASN A 241 35.13 3.35 31.61
C ASN A 241 35.45 1.95 31.09
N TYR A 242 35.37 1.72 29.76
CA TYR A 242 35.66 0.40 29.19
C TYR A 242 37.11 0.01 29.41
N LYS A 243 37.31 -1.12 30.07
CA LYS A 243 38.62 -1.75 30.25
C LYS A 243 38.65 -2.99 29.36
N PRO A 244 39.54 -3.02 28.35
CA PRO A 244 39.73 -4.23 27.55
C PRO A 244 40.09 -5.43 28.43
N SER A 245 39.60 -6.59 28.05
CA SER A 245 40.03 -7.82 28.70
C SER A 245 41.51 -8.08 28.41
N THR A 246 42.25 -8.55 29.41
CA THR A 246 43.59 -9.10 29.27
C THR A 246 43.59 -10.63 29.37
N ASP A 247 42.42 -11.25 29.59
CA ASP A 247 42.23 -12.69 29.64
C ASP A 247 42.03 -13.24 28.21
N ALA A 248 43.02 -13.91 27.67
CA ALA A 248 42.99 -14.52 26.35
C ALA A 248 42.70 -16.04 26.43
N LEU A 249 42.29 -16.54 27.58
CA LEU A 249 42.01 -17.97 27.76
C LEU A 249 40.65 -18.34 27.16
N LEU A 250 40.53 -19.58 26.75
CA LEU A 250 39.25 -20.20 26.43
C LEU A 250 38.61 -20.77 27.71
N LYS A 251 37.27 -20.66 27.75
CA LYS A 251 36.41 -21.35 28.72
C LYS A 251 36.12 -22.77 28.29
N GLU A 252 36.01 -22.96 26.98
CA GLU A 252 35.65 -24.23 26.36
C GLU A 252 36.28 -24.35 25.00
N LEU A 253 36.70 -25.57 24.64
CA LEU A 253 37.13 -25.98 23.32
C LEU A 253 36.52 -27.33 23.00
N THR A 254 35.68 -27.39 21.99
CA THR A 254 34.96 -28.60 21.60
C THR A 254 35.23 -28.95 20.13
N LEU A 255 35.20 -30.25 19.88
CA LEU A 255 35.27 -30.83 18.55
C LEU A 255 33.97 -31.58 18.28
N ASP A 256 33.35 -31.35 17.11
CA ASP A 256 32.08 -31.98 16.73
C ASP A 256 32.20 -33.47 16.44
N VAL A 257 33.39 -33.92 15.97
CA VAL A 257 33.68 -35.33 15.65
C VAL A 257 35.05 -35.70 16.17
N GLY A 258 35.10 -36.76 16.99
CA GLY A 258 36.35 -37.26 17.53
C GLY A 258 36.64 -36.82 18.97
N THR A 259 37.92 -36.77 19.34
CA THR A 259 38.37 -36.42 20.69
C THR A 259 39.60 -35.54 20.67
N LEU A 260 39.68 -34.64 21.65
CA LEU A 260 40.88 -33.81 21.87
C LEU A 260 41.79 -34.51 22.93
N SER A 261 43.07 -34.48 22.70
CA SER A 261 44.06 -34.91 23.65
C SER A 261 45.12 -33.81 23.88
N PRO A 262 45.42 -33.43 25.09
CA PRO A 262 44.73 -33.84 26.31
C PRO A 262 43.27 -33.35 26.37
N THR A 263 42.49 -33.80 27.35
CA THR A 263 41.16 -33.19 27.61
C THR A 263 41.29 -31.71 27.85
N PHE A 264 40.35 -30.92 27.35
CA PHE A 264 40.40 -29.45 27.41
C PHE A 264 40.67 -28.94 28.83
N SER A 265 41.63 -28.06 28.95
CA SER A 265 41.92 -27.25 30.13
C SER A 265 42.37 -25.85 29.64
N GLY A 266 41.80 -24.80 30.21
CA GLY A 266 42.14 -23.41 29.80
C GLY A 266 43.63 -23.01 29.96
N ALA A 267 44.41 -23.83 30.66
CA ALA A 267 45.84 -23.63 30.82
C ALA A 267 46.68 -24.34 29.72
N VAL A 268 46.10 -25.21 28.92
CA VAL A 268 46.74 -25.94 27.84
C VAL A 268 46.50 -25.22 26.53
N THR A 269 47.54 -25.01 25.74
CA THR A 269 47.49 -24.30 24.48
C THR A 269 47.63 -25.20 23.24
N ASP A 270 48.10 -26.43 23.46
CA ASP A 270 48.38 -27.37 22.38
C ASP A 270 47.56 -28.64 22.54
N TYR A 271 46.78 -28.96 21.53
CA TYR A 271 45.91 -30.12 21.49
C TYR A 271 46.11 -30.94 20.23
N VAL A 272 45.92 -32.25 20.32
CA VAL A 272 45.85 -33.13 19.15
C VAL A 272 44.41 -33.64 19.05
N ALA A 273 43.82 -33.50 17.86
CA ALA A 273 42.50 -34.00 17.54
C ALA A 273 42.60 -35.42 16.93
N TYR A 274 41.92 -36.40 17.51
CA TYR A 274 41.79 -37.73 16.94
C TYR A 274 40.40 -37.90 16.35
N VAL A 275 40.34 -38.08 15.01
CA VAL A 275 39.09 -38.22 14.26
C VAL A 275 39.06 -39.60 13.57
N PRO A 276 37.89 -40.20 13.32
CA PRO A 276 37.76 -41.42 12.52
C PRO A 276 38.36 -41.26 11.12
N TYR A 277 38.89 -42.33 10.55
CA TYR A 277 39.52 -42.32 9.22
C TYR A 277 38.65 -41.74 8.10
N GLU A 278 37.33 -41.96 8.18
CA GLU A 278 36.36 -41.51 7.20
C GLU A 278 36.03 -39.98 7.29
N THR A 279 36.51 -39.30 8.34
CA THR A 279 36.24 -37.91 8.60
C THR A 279 36.96 -37.01 7.59
N LYS A 280 36.22 -36.28 6.79
CA LYS A 280 36.79 -35.34 5.80
C LYS A 280 36.91 -33.91 6.37
N THR A 281 36.04 -33.54 7.28
CA THR A 281 35.99 -32.25 7.96
C THR A 281 35.62 -32.44 9.42
N ALA A 282 36.21 -31.66 10.29
CA ALA A 282 35.86 -31.56 11.69
C ALA A 282 35.80 -30.09 12.09
N THR A 283 34.80 -29.72 12.89
CA THR A 283 34.60 -28.34 13.35
C THR A 283 35.11 -28.22 14.79
N LEU A 284 36.06 -27.32 14.99
CA LEU A 284 36.57 -26.94 16.30
C LEU A 284 35.86 -25.66 16.74
N THR A 285 35.24 -25.67 17.92
CA THR A 285 34.55 -24.51 18.46
C THR A 285 35.20 -24.08 19.77
N GLY A 286 35.66 -22.83 19.80
CA GLY A 286 36.21 -22.19 20.99
C GLY A 286 35.31 -21.14 21.60
N VAL A 287 35.16 -21.16 22.93
CA VAL A 287 34.43 -20.13 23.67
C VAL A 287 35.40 -19.37 24.55
N ALA A 288 35.46 -18.05 24.42
CA ALA A 288 36.30 -17.20 25.23
C ALA A 288 35.88 -17.28 26.71
N LYS A 289 36.83 -17.25 27.64
CA LYS A 289 36.58 -17.24 29.05
C LYS A 289 36.05 -15.89 29.54
N ASP A 290 36.56 -14.82 29.02
CA ASP A 290 36.08 -13.46 29.27
C ASP A 290 35.12 -13.02 28.17
N GLU A 291 33.90 -12.64 28.54
CA GLU A 291 32.86 -12.13 27.61
C GLU A 291 33.28 -10.85 26.89
N LYS A 292 34.29 -10.16 27.42
CA LYS A 292 34.87 -8.94 26.78
C LYS A 292 35.98 -9.25 25.80
N ALA A 293 36.32 -10.50 25.57
CA ALA A 293 37.30 -10.89 24.52
C ALA A 293 36.72 -10.48 23.16
N LEU A 294 37.56 -9.81 22.35
CA LEU A 294 37.11 -9.20 21.08
C LEU A 294 36.76 -10.25 20.03
N ARG A 295 37.45 -11.35 19.98
CA ARG A 295 37.16 -12.50 19.09
C ARG A 295 37.95 -13.72 19.46
N VAL A 296 37.40 -14.88 19.10
CA VAL A 296 38.15 -16.12 18.93
C VAL A 296 38.39 -16.28 17.42
N THR A 297 39.63 -16.48 17.02
CA THR A 297 40.01 -16.71 15.59
C THR A 297 40.38 -18.15 15.38
N GLU A 298 39.89 -18.73 14.31
CA GLU A 298 40.31 -20.02 13.76
C GLU A 298 41.60 -19.86 12.96
#